data_0ca4d9380f0c151e91f275f7809e1dcc
#
_entry.id   0ca4d9380f0c151e91f275f7809e1dcc
#
_cell.length_a   1.000
_cell.length_b   1.000
_cell.length_c   1.000
_cell.angle_alpha   90.00
_cell.angle_beta   90.00
_cell.angle_gamma   90.00
#
_symmetry.space_group_name_H-M   'P 1'
#
loop_
_entity.id
_entity.type
_entity.pdbx_description
1 polymer ?
#
loop_
_entity_poly.entity_id
_entity_poly.type
_entity_poly.pdbx_seq_one_letter_code
_entity_poly.pdbx_strand_id
1 'polypeptide(L)'
;QTYSISVSFKGSGLDVDIVPILYYGDDNWYGNLVSQDDGSFLKTSIPLHLDFIRKRKQAHDQDFAQVVRLAKFWARKEKREREGFRFKSFMIELILAKLSDNGVSFTDYPEALQSFFTYIATTDMRELIVFSDYYSPDKVGSITTPVKIIDPVNEENTVSDLYTSAQADMIVDAALEAGDAIDSALSATSKKETVYYWQKVFGPSFLI
;
A
#
# COMPACT_ATOMS: atom_id res chain seq x y z
N GLN A 1 -1.01 -12.30 12.38
CA GLN A 1 -1.80 -12.00 13.58
C GLN A 1 -3.17 -11.45 13.18
N THR A 2 -4.19 -11.87 13.88
CA THR A 2 -5.59 -11.51 13.65
C THR A 2 -6.04 -10.55 14.74
N TYR A 3 -6.48 -9.35 14.35
CA TYR A 3 -6.94 -8.30 15.27
C TYR A 3 -8.43 -7.98 15.13
N SER A 4 -9.12 -8.62 14.18
CA SER A 4 -10.52 -8.33 13.87
C SER A 4 -11.44 -9.50 14.19
N ILE A 5 -12.67 -9.18 14.58
CA ILE A 5 -13.78 -10.12 14.74
C ILE A 5 -14.68 -9.92 13.53
N SER A 6 -14.81 -10.94 12.68
CA SER A 6 -15.71 -10.88 11.53
C SER A 6 -17.13 -11.21 11.92
N VAL A 7 -18.06 -10.34 11.54
CA VAL A 7 -19.52 -10.50 11.77
C VAL A 7 -20.23 -10.53 10.43
N SER A 8 -20.90 -11.66 10.15
CA SER A 8 -21.69 -11.83 8.93
C SER A 8 -23.18 -11.61 9.23
N PHE A 9 -23.81 -10.68 8.54
CA PHE A 9 -25.24 -10.39 8.66
C PHE A 9 -26.04 -11.30 7.72
N LYS A 10 -26.71 -12.30 8.30
CA LYS A 10 -27.57 -13.22 7.55
C LYS A 10 -28.74 -12.44 6.92
N GLY A 11 -28.88 -12.53 5.61
CA GLY A 11 -29.97 -11.91 4.85
C GLY A 11 -29.56 -10.69 4.03
N SER A 12 -28.53 -9.92 4.43
CA SER A 12 -27.99 -8.81 3.61
C SER A 12 -26.73 -9.20 2.84
N GLY A 13 -26.05 -10.29 3.23
CA GLY A 13 -24.75 -10.68 2.70
C GLY A 13 -23.62 -9.72 3.11
N LEU A 14 -23.86 -8.85 4.10
CA LEU A 14 -22.86 -7.92 4.60
C LEU A 14 -21.95 -8.61 5.62
N ASP A 15 -20.65 -8.56 5.36
CA ASP A 15 -19.62 -8.94 6.31
C ASP A 15 -18.92 -7.68 6.84
N VAL A 16 -18.75 -7.61 8.16
CA VAL A 16 -18.11 -6.47 8.85
C VAL A 16 -17.01 -6.99 9.75
N ASP A 17 -15.83 -6.42 9.64
CA ASP A 17 -14.71 -6.65 10.55
C ASP A 17 -14.72 -5.59 11.65
N ILE A 18 -14.89 -6.04 12.88
CA ILE A 18 -14.81 -5.20 14.08
C ILE A 18 -13.42 -5.35 14.67
N VAL A 19 -12.71 -4.23 14.81
CA VAL A 19 -11.36 -4.19 15.38
C VAL A 19 -11.42 -3.48 16.73
N PRO A 20 -11.44 -4.22 17.86
CA PRO A 20 -11.44 -3.61 19.19
C PRO A 20 -10.07 -3.02 19.50
N ILE A 21 -10.06 -1.85 20.14
CA ILE A 21 -8.84 -1.15 20.59
C ILE A 21 -8.94 -0.88 22.08
N LEU A 22 -7.89 -1.23 22.82
CA LEU A 22 -7.70 -0.83 24.21
C LEU A 22 -7.14 0.60 24.22
N TYR A 23 -8.02 1.58 24.40
CA TYR A 23 -7.68 2.98 24.33
C TYR A 23 -6.91 3.45 25.58
N TYR A 24 -5.88 4.30 25.38
CA TYR A 24 -5.04 4.81 26.47
C TYR A 24 -5.62 6.02 27.21
N GLY A 25 -6.61 6.72 26.61
CA GLY A 25 -7.19 7.92 27.19
C GLY A 25 -6.40 9.19 26.84
N ASP A 26 -5.58 9.18 25.81
CA ASP A 26 -4.80 10.34 25.34
C ASP A 26 -5.47 11.10 24.19
N ASP A 27 -5.02 12.34 23.95
CA ASP A 27 -5.57 13.22 22.89
C ASP A 27 -5.28 12.72 21.47
N ASN A 28 -4.28 11.85 21.28
CA ASN A 28 -3.90 11.28 19.99
C ASN A 28 -4.61 9.95 19.69
N TRP A 29 -5.47 9.52 20.60
CA TRP A 29 -6.24 8.29 20.46
C TRP A 29 -5.36 7.05 20.26
N TYR A 30 -4.21 7.01 20.91
CA TYR A 30 -3.40 5.80 20.94
C TYR A 30 -4.10 4.71 21.74
N GLY A 31 -3.89 3.49 21.31
CA GLY A 31 -4.37 2.28 21.98
C GLY A 31 -3.67 1.04 21.46
N ASN A 32 -4.02 -0.09 22.02
CA ASN A 32 -3.52 -1.38 21.58
C ASN A 32 -4.58 -2.18 20.83
N LEU A 33 -4.21 -2.69 19.65
CA LEU A 33 -4.86 -3.85 19.07
C LEU A 33 -4.41 -5.08 19.87
N VAL A 34 -5.36 -5.97 20.16
CA VAL A 34 -5.07 -7.23 20.86
C VAL A 34 -5.09 -8.36 19.85
N SER A 35 -3.98 -9.05 19.69
CA SER A 35 -3.90 -10.22 18.81
C SER A 35 -4.78 -11.35 19.38
N GLN A 36 -5.62 -11.93 18.52
CA GLN A 36 -6.42 -13.10 18.87
C GLN A 36 -5.59 -14.40 18.89
N ASP A 37 -4.43 -14.38 18.23
CA ASP A 37 -3.60 -15.57 18.08
C ASP A 37 -2.75 -15.85 19.32
N ASP A 38 -2.20 -14.80 19.96
CA ASP A 38 -1.24 -14.93 21.05
C ASP A 38 -1.44 -13.91 22.19
N GLY A 39 -2.45 -13.05 22.09
CA GLY A 39 -2.72 -12.00 23.09
C GLY A 39 -1.72 -10.85 23.10
N SER A 40 -0.79 -10.79 22.14
CA SER A 40 0.16 -9.69 22.02
C SER A 40 -0.51 -8.37 21.70
N PHE A 41 0.16 -7.27 22.02
CA PHE A 41 -0.33 -5.93 21.81
C PHE A 41 0.39 -5.26 20.64
N LEU A 42 -0.37 -4.55 19.80
CA LEU A 42 0.16 -3.68 18.76
C LEU A 42 -0.36 -2.27 18.96
N LYS A 43 0.53 -1.34 19.31
CA LYS A 43 0.21 0.09 19.44
C LYS A 43 -0.25 0.66 18.10
N THR A 44 -1.36 1.40 18.12
CA THR A 44 -1.93 2.05 16.94
C THR A 44 -2.71 3.30 17.31
N SER A 45 -3.00 4.13 16.32
CA SER A 45 -3.99 5.22 16.39
C SER A 45 -4.71 5.36 15.07
N ILE A 46 -5.97 4.99 15.02
CA ILE A 46 -6.78 5.10 13.79
C ILE A 46 -6.92 6.55 13.34
N PRO A 47 -7.22 7.54 14.22
CA PRO A 47 -7.27 8.94 13.80
C PRO A 47 -5.97 9.45 13.18
N LEU A 48 -4.81 9.09 13.73
CA LEU A 48 -3.51 9.49 13.18
C LEU A 48 -3.22 8.82 11.83
N HIS A 49 -3.57 7.55 11.63
CA HIS A 49 -3.48 6.90 10.32
C HIS A 49 -4.35 7.59 9.27
N LEU A 50 -5.58 7.95 9.63
CA LEU A 50 -6.47 8.69 8.74
C LEU A 50 -5.94 10.10 8.44
N ASP A 51 -5.37 10.78 9.43
CA ASP A 51 -4.78 12.11 9.26
C ASP A 51 -3.52 12.05 8.38
N PHE A 52 -2.67 11.03 8.57
CA PHE A 52 -1.50 10.76 7.74
C PHE A 52 -1.85 10.69 6.24
N ILE A 53 -2.84 9.90 5.89
CA ILE A 53 -3.31 9.77 4.49
C ILE A 53 -4.05 11.03 4.03
N ARG A 54 -4.81 11.68 4.91
CA ARG A 54 -5.53 12.92 4.59
C ARG A 54 -4.60 14.06 4.21
N LYS A 55 -3.47 14.22 4.89
CA LYS A 55 -2.44 15.22 4.55
C LYS A 55 -1.96 15.07 3.11
N ARG A 56 -1.59 13.84 2.68
CA ARG A 56 -1.15 13.56 1.30
C ARG A 56 -2.27 13.78 0.30
N LYS A 57 -3.48 13.36 0.64
CA LYS A 57 -4.65 13.61 -0.19
C LYS A 57 -4.95 15.12 -0.35
N GLN A 58 -4.77 15.92 0.69
CA GLN A 58 -4.95 17.38 0.62
C GLN A 58 -3.86 18.06 -0.24
N ALA A 59 -2.64 17.53 -0.24
CA ALA A 59 -1.55 18.05 -1.08
C ALA A 59 -1.77 17.79 -2.59
N HIS A 60 -2.58 16.80 -2.96
CA HIS A 60 -2.79 16.35 -4.35
C HIS A 60 -4.28 16.24 -4.73
N ASP A 61 -5.17 16.90 -3.99
CA ASP A 61 -6.62 16.82 -4.19
C ASP A 61 -7.13 15.37 -4.26
N GLN A 62 -7.88 15.03 -5.31
CA GLN A 62 -8.42 13.69 -5.50
C GLN A 62 -7.42 12.73 -6.16
N ASP A 63 -6.37 13.25 -6.80
CA ASP A 63 -5.49 12.49 -7.68
C ASP A 63 -4.70 11.43 -6.92
N PHE A 64 -4.15 11.77 -5.75
CA PHE A 64 -3.50 10.78 -4.87
C PHE A 64 -4.41 9.56 -4.60
N ALA A 65 -5.67 9.81 -4.24
CA ALA A 65 -6.62 8.74 -3.94
C ALA A 65 -6.96 7.89 -5.17
N GLN A 66 -7.00 8.48 -6.38
CA GLN A 66 -7.24 7.75 -7.60
C GLN A 66 -6.05 6.85 -7.96
N VAL A 67 -4.82 7.36 -7.87
CA VAL A 67 -3.62 6.54 -8.11
C VAL A 67 -3.52 5.40 -7.10
N VAL A 68 -3.82 5.64 -5.81
CA VAL A 68 -3.90 4.57 -4.79
C VAL A 68 -4.91 3.49 -5.20
N ARG A 69 -6.09 3.88 -5.71
CA ARG A 69 -7.11 2.92 -6.19
C ARG A 69 -6.62 2.11 -7.38
N LEU A 70 -5.96 2.75 -8.34
CA LEU A 70 -5.41 2.09 -9.52
C LEU A 70 -4.30 1.09 -9.12
N ALA A 71 -3.36 1.48 -8.27
CA ALA A 71 -2.32 0.60 -7.77
C ALA A 71 -2.89 -0.61 -6.99
N LYS A 72 -3.92 -0.38 -6.16
CA LYS A 72 -4.62 -1.48 -5.47
C LYS A 72 -5.41 -2.37 -6.44
N PHE A 73 -5.97 -1.82 -7.50
CA PHE A 73 -6.65 -2.59 -8.53
C PHE A 73 -5.67 -3.51 -9.27
N TRP A 74 -4.52 -2.97 -9.67
CA TRP A 74 -3.41 -3.76 -10.22
C TRP A 74 -2.99 -4.89 -9.27
N ALA A 75 -2.72 -4.59 -8.00
CA ALA A 75 -2.29 -5.61 -7.04
C ALA A 75 -3.35 -6.72 -6.83
N ARG A 76 -4.65 -6.39 -6.92
CA ARG A 76 -5.72 -7.42 -6.89
C ARG A 76 -5.72 -8.29 -8.15
N LYS A 77 -5.43 -7.72 -9.31
CA LYS A 77 -5.29 -8.49 -10.56
C LYS A 77 -4.11 -9.45 -10.42
N GLU A 78 -2.94 -8.98 -9.99
CA GLU A 78 -1.75 -9.82 -9.78
C GLU A 78 -2.02 -10.95 -8.78
N LYS A 79 -2.71 -10.67 -7.68
CA LYS A 79 -3.11 -11.69 -6.70
C LYS A 79 -3.99 -12.78 -7.28
N ARG A 80 -4.80 -12.48 -8.30
CA ARG A 80 -5.66 -13.49 -8.97
C ARG A 80 -4.91 -14.32 -9.98
N GLU A 81 -3.88 -13.73 -10.60
CA GLU A 81 -3.16 -14.32 -11.73
C GLU A 81 -1.85 -15.02 -11.30
N ARG A 82 -1.28 -14.66 -10.14
CA ARG A 82 -0.03 -15.22 -9.64
C ARG A 82 -0.26 -15.90 -8.29
N GLU A 83 -0.07 -17.21 -8.26
CA GLU A 83 -0.13 -17.97 -7.01
C GLU A 83 0.96 -17.47 -6.04
N GLY A 84 0.58 -17.27 -4.77
CA GLY A 84 1.49 -16.76 -3.74
C GLY A 84 1.70 -15.25 -3.76
N PHE A 85 1.24 -14.52 -4.77
CA PHE A 85 1.37 -13.06 -4.80
C PHE A 85 0.58 -12.42 -3.66
N ARG A 86 1.27 -11.60 -2.89
CA ARG A 86 0.72 -10.87 -1.77
C ARG A 86 1.28 -9.45 -1.76
N PHE A 87 0.41 -8.46 -1.84
CA PHE A 87 0.78 -7.06 -1.63
C PHE A 87 -0.31 -6.39 -0.79
N LYS A 88 0.02 -6.06 0.47
CA LYS A 88 -0.94 -5.44 1.39
C LYS A 88 -1.33 -4.05 0.89
N SER A 89 -2.63 -3.77 0.90
CA SER A 89 -3.18 -2.45 0.51
C SER A 89 -2.54 -1.29 1.27
N PHE A 90 -2.22 -1.49 2.55
CA PHE A 90 -1.60 -0.46 3.37
C PHE A 90 -0.15 -0.18 2.93
N MET A 91 0.62 -1.19 2.54
CA MET A 91 1.97 -0.99 1.99
C MET A 91 1.94 -0.17 0.69
N ILE A 92 0.96 -0.41 -0.18
CA ILE A 92 0.77 0.38 -1.41
C ILE A 92 0.52 1.86 -1.06
N GLU A 93 -0.34 2.13 -0.07
CA GLU A 93 -0.57 3.50 0.40
C GLU A 93 0.69 4.14 0.95
N LEU A 94 1.50 3.42 1.72
CA LEU A 94 2.73 3.94 2.30
C LEU A 94 3.81 4.21 1.24
N ILE A 95 3.95 3.36 0.23
CA ILE A 95 4.87 3.61 -0.89
C ILE A 95 4.43 4.87 -1.66
N LEU A 96 3.15 5.01 -1.97
CA LEU A 96 2.63 6.20 -2.64
C LEU A 96 2.74 7.46 -1.76
N ALA A 97 2.57 7.33 -0.43
CA ALA A 97 2.85 8.42 0.51
C ALA A 97 4.32 8.84 0.49
N LYS A 98 5.25 7.88 0.44
CA LYS A 98 6.69 8.16 0.30
C LYS A 98 6.98 8.89 -1.01
N LEU A 99 6.36 8.50 -2.11
CA LEU A 99 6.51 9.17 -3.40
C LEU A 99 5.95 10.60 -3.36
N SER A 100 4.81 10.81 -2.72
CA SER A 100 4.25 12.15 -2.46
C SER A 100 5.23 13.02 -1.68
N ASP A 101 5.81 12.49 -0.60
CA ASP A 101 6.79 13.22 0.22
C ASP A 101 8.10 13.51 -0.54
N ASN A 102 8.43 12.69 -1.54
CA ASN A 102 9.55 12.90 -2.47
C ASN A 102 9.21 13.88 -3.63
N GLY A 103 8.01 14.46 -3.66
CA GLY A 103 7.60 15.45 -4.65
C GLY A 103 7.07 14.89 -5.98
N VAL A 104 6.73 13.61 -6.05
CA VAL A 104 6.08 13.03 -7.23
C VAL A 104 4.71 13.66 -7.44
N SER A 105 4.42 14.12 -8.66
CA SER A 105 3.10 14.62 -9.04
C SER A 105 2.12 13.46 -9.26
N PHE A 106 0.87 13.67 -8.87
CA PHE A 106 -0.21 12.70 -9.07
C PHE A 106 -1.25 13.17 -10.11
N THR A 107 -1.05 14.32 -10.71
CA THR A 107 -2.00 14.90 -11.70
C THR A 107 -2.04 14.13 -13.01
N ASP A 108 -0.93 13.51 -13.40
CA ASP A 108 -0.86 12.56 -14.51
C ASP A 108 -0.83 11.13 -13.96
N TYR A 109 -1.92 10.38 -14.10
CA TYR A 109 -2.05 9.04 -13.52
C TYR A 109 -1.09 8.01 -14.14
N PRO A 110 -0.89 7.97 -15.46
CA PRO A 110 0.17 7.19 -16.09
C PRO A 110 1.55 7.45 -15.50
N GLU A 111 2.00 8.70 -15.41
CA GLU A 111 3.29 9.06 -14.86
C GLU A 111 3.42 8.73 -13.37
N ALA A 112 2.37 8.95 -12.59
CA ALA A 112 2.35 8.59 -11.17
C ALA A 112 2.44 7.07 -10.94
N LEU A 113 1.74 6.27 -11.78
CA LEU A 113 1.84 4.81 -11.75
C LEU A 113 3.22 4.34 -12.21
N GLN A 114 3.78 4.95 -13.25
CA GLN A 114 5.14 4.66 -13.70
C GLN A 114 6.15 4.93 -12.60
N SER A 115 6.03 6.05 -11.88
CA SER A 115 6.86 6.37 -10.73
C SER A 115 6.72 5.34 -9.61
N PHE A 116 5.51 4.85 -9.36
CA PHE A 116 5.25 3.80 -8.36
C PHE A 116 5.92 2.48 -8.73
N PHE A 117 5.79 2.02 -9.98
CA PHE A 117 6.40 0.78 -10.43
C PHE A 117 7.93 0.89 -10.52
N THR A 118 8.44 2.02 -11.02
CA THR A 118 9.89 2.29 -11.05
C THR A 118 10.49 2.28 -9.66
N TYR A 119 9.82 2.91 -8.68
CA TYR A 119 10.29 2.89 -7.29
C TYR A 119 10.40 1.47 -6.74
N ILE A 120 9.38 0.63 -6.95
CA ILE A 120 9.41 -0.77 -6.51
C ILE A 120 10.57 -1.52 -7.19
N ALA A 121 10.71 -1.38 -8.51
CA ALA A 121 11.71 -2.07 -9.30
C ALA A 121 13.15 -1.64 -8.95
N THR A 122 13.38 -0.34 -8.75
CA THR A 122 14.72 0.19 -8.50
C THR A 122 15.20 -0.01 -7.07
N THR A 123 14.28 -0.09 -6.10
CA THR A 123 14.60 -0.31 -4.69
C THR A 123 14.60 -1.78 -4.29
N ASP A 124 14.14 -2.68 -5.16
CA ASP A 124 13.89 -4.10 -4.85
C ASP A 124 13.04 -4.29 -3.59
N MET A 125 12.18 -3.31 -3.26
CA MET A 125 11.43 -3.26 -1.99
C MET A 125 12.32 -3.23 -0.73
N ARG A 126 13.63 -2.94 -0.85
CA ARG A 126 14.61 -3.02 0.25
C ARG A 126 14.92 -1.67 0.90
N GLU A 127 14.49 -0.58 0.29
CA GLU A 127 14.63 0.76 0.89
C GLU A 127 13.83 0.84 2.18
N LEU A 128 14.43 1.49 3.20
CA LEU A 128 13.72 1.80 4.43
C LEU A 128 12.72 2.93 4.19
N ILE A 129 11.43 2.63 4.32
CA ILE A 129 10.36 3.62 4.29
C ILE A 129 9.99 3.95 5.73
N VAL A 130 10.23 5.20 6.11
CA VAL A 130 9.92 5.77 7.41
C VAL A 130 9.36 7.18 7.22
N PHE A 131 8.50 7.60 8.14
CA PHE A 131 7.81 8.90 8.10
C PHE A 131 8.11 9.70 9.36
N SER A 132 8.06 11.02 9.26
CA SER A 132 8.34 11.94 10.38
C SER A 132 7.10 12.66 10.91
N ASP A 133 5.90 12.21 10.51
CA ASP A 133 4.64 12.88 10.88
C ASP A 133 4.34 12.83 12.37
N TYR A 134 4.64 11.72 13.05
CA TYR A 134 4.22 11.49 14.45
C TYR A 134 5.32 10.98 15.37
N TYR A 135 6.49 10.66 14.82
CA TYR A 135 7.69 10.31 15.58
C TYR A 135 8.95 10.72 14.80
N SER A 136 10.09 10.79 15.48
CA SER A 136 11.36 11.06 14.83
C SER A 136 11.92 9.78 14.21
N PRO A 137 12.36 9.78 12.91
CA PRO A 137 12.88 8.60 12.23
C PRO A 137 14.08 7.91 12.92
N ASP A 138 14.85 8.65 13.72
CA ASP A 138 15.97 8.12 14.52
C ASP A 138 15.53 7.18 15.65
N LYS A 139 14.25 7.17 16.01
CA LYS A 139 13.69 6.21 16.97
C LYS A 139 13.46 4.82 16.38
N VAL A 140 13.45 4.69 15.05
CA VAL A 140 13.28 3.39 14.41
C VAL A 140 14.51 2.53 14.65
N GLY A 141 14.30 1.36 15.26
CA GLY A 141 15.35 0.40 15.54
C GLY A 141 15.91 -0.27 14.28
N SER A 142 16.83 -1.20 14.49
CA SER A 142 17.40 -1.99 13.39
C SER A 142 16.35 -2.95 12.81
N ILE A 143 16.12 -2.87 11.50
CA ILE A 143 15.15 -3.71 10.77
C ILE A 143 15.90 -4.79 9.99
N THR A 144 15.60 -6.04 10.29
CA THR A 144 16.26 -7.22 9.69
C THR A 144 15.42 -7.89 8.60
N THR A 145 14.14 -7.52 8.47
CA THR A 145 13.23 -8.06 7.44
C THR A 145 13.63 -7.62 6.04
N PRO A 146 13.37 -8.43 5.00
CA PRO A 146 13.71 -8.08 3.62
C PRO A 146 13.05 -6.79 3.14
N VAL A 147 11.78 -6.59 3.50
CA VAL A 147 11.00 -5.38 3.18
C VAL A 147 10.91 -4.53 4.45
N LYS A 148 11.18 -3.23 4.34
CA LYS A 148 11.38 -2.33 5.50
C LYS A 148 10.44 -1.14 5.43
N ILE A 149 9.15 -1.36 5.68
CA ILE A 149 8.13 -0.32 5.71
C ILE A 149 7.60 -0.18 7.12
N ILE A 150 7.88 0.97 7.75
CA ILE A 150 7.52 1.25 9.12
C ILE A 150 6.14 1.92 9.16
N ASP A 151 5.37 1.58 10.18
CA ASP A 151 4.08 2.18 10.44
C ASP A 151 4.23 3.69 10.71
N PRO A 152 3.49 4.58 10.04
CA PRO A 152 3.64 6.02 10.22
C PRO A 152 3.26 6.53 11.62
N VAL A 153 2.57 5.73 12.45
CA VAL A 153 2.15 6.12 13.80
C VAL A 153 2.79 5.29 14.91
N ASN A 154 3.58 4.26 14.55
CA ASN A 154 4.25 3.39 15.50
C ASN A 154 5.63 2.99 14.97
N GLU A 155 6.68 3.61 15.50
CA GLU A 155 8.08 3.41 15.13
C GLU A 155 8.59 1.98 15.38
N GLU A 156 7.92 1.22 16.21
CA GLU A 156 8.28 -0.17 16.56
C GLU A 156 7.58 -1.19 15.65
N ASN A 157 6.58 -0.76 14.86
CA ASN A 157 5.82 -1.64 13.99
C ASN A 157 6.32 -1.63 12.55
N THR A 158 6.80 -2.79 12.08
CA THR A 158 7.14 -2.99 10.67
C THR A 158 5.92 -3.59 9.94
N VAL A 159 5.23 -2.77 9.14
CA VAL A 159 4.02 -3.19 8.37
C VAL A 159 4.29 -4.39 7.48
N SER A 160 5.52 -4.52 7.00
CA SER A 160 6.01 -5.56 6.10
C SER A 160 6.68 -6.75 6.80
N ASP A 161 6.58 -6.86 8.11
CA ASP A 161 7.29 -7.85 8.94
C ASP A 161 7.17 -9.32 8.44
N LEU A 162 6.00 -9.69 7.93
CA LEU A 162 5.72 -11.05 7.47
C LEU A 162 6.09 -11.30 5.99
N TYR A 163 6.83 -10.38 5.34
CA TYR A 163 7.24 -10.57 3.95
C TYR A 163 8.59 -11.29 3.85
N THR A 164 8.62 -12.31 3.01
CA THR A 164 9.85 -13.01 2.63
C THR A 164 10.52 -12.33 1.43
N SER A 165 11.80 -12.61 1.19
CA SER A 165 12.48 -12.15 -0.03
C SER A 165 11.76 -12.61 -1.30
N ALA A 166 11.31 -13.86 -1.36
CA ALA A 166 10.59 -14.38 -2.51
C ALA A 166 9.27 -13.62 -2.79
N GLN A 167 8.57 -13.17 -1.74
CA GLN A 167 7.37 -12.34 -1.92
C GLN A 167 7.72 -10.91 -2.37
N ALA A 168 8.85 -10.36 -1.92
CA ALA A 168 9.35 -9.08 -2.43
C ALA A 168 9.73 -9.20 -3.91
N ASP A 169 10.47 -10.25 -4.29
CA ASP A 169 10.88 -10.50 -5.67
C ASP A 169 9.66 -10.65 -6.60
N MET A 170 8.61 -11.35 -6.16
CA MET A 170 7.35 -11.43 -6.94
C MET A 170 6.67 -10.07 -7.15
N ILE A 171 6.74 -9.17 -6.17
CA ILE A 171 6.19 -7.81 -6.31
C ILE A 171 7.05 -7.01 -7.28
N VAL A 172 8.37 -7.13 -7.20
CA VAL A 172 9.33 -6.45 -8.09
C VAL A 172 9.13 -6.89 -9.53
N ASP A 173 9.07 -8.20 -9.80
CA ASP A 173 8.83 -8.75 -11.14
C ASP A 173 7.52 -8.25 -11.73
N ALA A 174 6.44 -8.29 -10.95
CA ALA A 174 5.15 -7.79 -11.39
C ALA A 174 5.14 -6.27 -11.65
N ALA A 175 5.90 -5.51 -10.86
CA ALA A 175 6.05 -4.06 -11.05
C ALA A 175 6.85 -3.73 -12.31
N LEU A 176 7.92 -4.48 -12.60
CA LEU A 176 8.70 -4.35 -13.84
C LEU A 176 7.81 -4.59 -15.06
N GLU A 177 7.07 -5.69 -15.09
CA GLU A 177 6.15 -5.99 -16.20
C GLU A 177 5.06 -4.91 -16.38
N ALA A 178 4.54 -4.37 -15.27
CA ALA A 178 3.55 -3.30 -15.32
C ALA A 178 4.14 -1.98 -15.83
N GLY A 179 5.35 -1.63 -15.40
CA GLY A 179 6.10 -0.47 -15.87
C GLY A 179 6.37 -0.54 -17.37
N ASP A 180 6.91 -1.65 -17.85
CA ASP A 180 7.16 -1.89 -19.29
C ASP A 180 5.88 -1.79 -20.12
N ALA A 181 4.76 -2.28 -19.58
CA ALA A 181 3.47 -2.17 -20.25
C ALA A 181 2.96 -0.72 -20.30
N ILE A 182 3.17 0.09 -19.27
CA ILE A 182 2.84 1.52 -19.28
C ILE A 182 3.69 2.26 -20.31
N ASP A 183 5.01 2.05 -20.34
CA ASP A 183 5.90 2.67 -21.33
C ASP A 183 5.47 2.32 -22.77
N SER A 184 5.10 1.06 -22.99
CA SER A 184 4.57 0.62 -24.27
C SER A 184 3.21 1.28 -24.59
N ALA A 185 2.34 1.46 -23.61
CA ALA A 185 1.05 2.12 -23.79
C ALA A 185 1.21 3.61 -24.15
N LEU A 186 2.16 4.30 -23.50
CA LEU A 186 2.45 5.71 -23.73
C LEU A 186 3.14 5.95 -25.09
N SER A 187 3.92 4.97 -25.56
CA SER A 187 4.62 5.02 -26.86
C SER A 187 3.77 4.51 -28.02
N ALA A 188 2.60 3.93 -27.74
CA ALA A 188 1.74 3.32 -28.77
C ALA A 188 1.19 4.37 -29.75
N THR A 189 1.17 4.03 -31.03
CA THR A 189 0.69 4.92 -32.09
C THR A 189 -0.77 4.69 -32.49
N SER A 190 -1.39 3.64 -31.94
CA SER A 190 -2.79 3.32 -32.19
C SER A 190 -3.57 3.08 -30.92
N LYS A 191 -4.86 3.47 -30.91
CA LYS A 191 -5.77 3.22 -29.78
C LYS A 191 -5.81 1.72 -29.40
N LYS A 192 -5.75 0.82 -30.39
CA LYS A 192 -5.78 -0.62 -30.16
C LYS A 192 -4.57 -1.10 -29.37
N GLU A 193 -3.38 -0.62 -29.70
CA GLU A 193 -2.15 -0.94 -28.97
C GLU A 193 -2.17 -0.32 -27.58
N THR A 194 -2.57 0.94 -27.44
CA THR A 194 -2.72 1.60 -26.14
C THR A 194 -3.63 0.80 -25.21
N VAL A 195 -4.82 0.41 -25.70
CA VAL A 195 -5.77 -0.43 -24.93
C VAL A 195 -5.15 -1.78 -24.55
N TYR A 196 -4.47 -2.43 -25.52
CA TYR A 196 -3.83 -3.73 -25.27
C TYR A 196 -2.81 -3.67 -24.12
N TYR A 197 -1.96 -2.64 -24.08
CA TYR A 197 -0.96 -2.51 -23.02
C TYR A 197 -1.58 -2.13 -21.66
N TRP A 198 -2.58 -1.25 -21.64
CA TRP A 198 -3.31 -0.98 -20.39
C TRP A 198 -4.04 -2.21 -19.86
N GLN A 199 -4.55 -3.07 -20.74
CA GLN A 199 -5.14 -4.34 -20.31
C GLN A 199 -4.11 -5.32 -19.75
N LYS A 200 -2.84 -5.24 -20.12
CA LYS A 200 -1.78 -5.99 -19.44
C LYS A 200 -1.61 -5.54 -18.00
N VAL A 201 -1.70 -4.24 -17.73
CA VAL A 201 -1.59 -3.70 -16.37
C VAL A 201 -2.82 -4.05 -15.53
N PHE A 202 -4.01 -3.80 -16.05
CA PHE A 202 -5.25 -3.83 -15.26
C PHE A 202 -6.19 -5.01 -15.57
N GLY A 203 -5.85 -5.83 -16.56
CA GLY A 203 -6.65 -6.97 -16.99
C GLY A 203 -7.64 -6.61 -18.13
N PRO A 204 -8.22 -7.65 -18.76
CA PRO A 204 -8.99 -7.49 -20.00
C PRO A 204 -10.31 -6.71 -19.84
N SER A 205 -10.82 -6.58 -18.62
CA SER A 205 -12.03 -5.80 -18.34
C SER A 205 -11.78 -4.29 -18.20
N PHE A 206 -10.52 -3.85 -18.25
CA PHE A 206 -10.18 -2.43 -18.22
C PHE A 206 -10.48 -1.82 -19.61
N LEU A 207 -11.45 -0.92 -19.64
CA LEU A 207 -11.87 -0.20 -20.86
C LEU A 207 -11.40 1.24 -20.78
N ILE A 208 -10.81 1.73 -21.86
CA ILE A 208 -10.35 3.12 -22.04
C ILE A 208 -11.34 3.87 -22.93
#